data_b2236e5af8ce9511b3958cccdb292e99
#
_entry.id   b2236e5af8ce9511b3958cccdb292e99
#
_cell.length_a   1.000
_cell.length_b   1.000
_cell.length_c   1.000
_cell.angle_alpha   90.00
_cell.angle_beta   90.00
_cell.angle_gamma   90.00
#
_symmetry.space_group_name_H-M   'P 1'
#
loop_
_entity.id
_entity.type
_entity.pdbx_description
1 polymer ?
#
loop_
_entity_poly.entity_id
_entity_poly.type
_entity_poly.pdbx_seq_one_letter_code
_entity_poly.pdbx_strand_id
1 'polypeptide(L)'
;MINLFKKIFKKSNNEVNDIPNTNLSCAILLIEVSYADFNISDVEINSIINLFEEKLNLSKKDAAWLSGEAKNLHVDTNCLRKYIKIINENYSNLQKKDLIKMAWQIARADNVVDKHEEHRIRKLSELLHLNHSDFIKAKIETK
;
A
#
# COMPACT_ATOMS: atom_id res chain seq x y z
N MET A 1 -11.28 -11.56 -14.11
CA MET A 1 -10.27 -10.89 -13.28
C MET A 1 -8.85 -11.16 -13.72
N ILE A 2 -8.49 -12.42 -13.89
CA ILE A 2 -7.14 -12.78 -14.37
C ILE A 2 -6.84 -12.14 -15.72
N ASN A 3 -7.80 -12.09 -16.63
CA ASN A 3 -7.62 -11.49 -17.94
C ASN A 3 -7.40 -9.98 -17.86
N LEU A 4 -8.08 -9.31 -16.94
CA LEU A 4 -7.90 -7.88 -16.74
C LEU A 4 -6.52 -7.57 -16.16
N PHE A 5 -6.07 -8.40 -15.23
CA PHE A 5 -4.73 -8.31 -14.65
C PHE A 5 -3.65 -8.44 -15.72
N LYS A 6 -3.75 -9.48 -16.53
CA LYS A 6 -2.82 -9.71 -17.65
C LYS A 6 -2.84 -8.56 -18.64
N LYS A 7 -4.02 -8.02 -18.92
CA LYS A 7 -4.19 -6.92 -19.87
C LYS A 7 -3.51 -5.65 -19.36
N ILE A 8 -3.67 -5.34 -18.06
CA ILE A 8 -3.03 -4.17 -17.46
C ILE A 8 -1.51 -4.35 -17.39
N PHE A 9 -1.06 -5.55 -17.02
CA PHE A 9 0.37 -5.86 -17.00
C PHE A 9 0.99 -5.77 -18.39
N LYS A 10 0.33 -6.31 -19.40
CA LYS A 10 0.81 -6.22 -20.77
C LYS A 10 0.91 -4.79 -21.26
N LYS A 11 -0.12 -4.00 -20.98
CA LYS A 11 -0.16 -2.60 -21.36
C LYS A 11 0.98 -1.82 -20.71
N SER A 12 1.26 -2.13 -19.48
CA SER A 12 2.32 -1.46 -18.71
C SER A 12 3.71 -1.90 -19.16
N ASN A 13 3.87 -3.16 -19.49
CA ASN A 13 5.15 -3.68 -19.97
C ASN A 13 5.57 -3.04 -21.29
N ASN A 14 4.61 -2.52 -22.06
CA ASN A 14 4.89 -1.84 -23.32
C ASN A 14 5.20 -0.36 -23.16
N GLU A 15 4.82 0.25 -22.01
CA GLU A 15 5.00 1.69 -21.81
C GLU A 15 6.07 2.00 -20.77
N VAL A 16 5.83 1.62 -19.51
CA VAL A 16 6.78 1.82 -18.40
C VAL A 16 6.70 0.62 -17.48
N ASN A 17 7.72 -0.19 -17.52
CA ASN A 17 7.70 -1.51 -16.91
C ASN A 17 7.56 -1.51 -15.39
N ASP A 18 7.96 -0.43 -14.70
CA ASP A 18 8.06 -0.42 -13.24
C ASP A 18 6.82 0.11 -12.53
N ILE A 19 6.01 0.93 -13.22
CA ILE A 19 4.85 1.57 -12.60
C ILE A 19 3.85 0.56 -12.04
N PRO A 20 3.43 -0.49 -12.79
CA PRO A 20 2.48 -1.45 -12.23
C PRO A 20 3.06 -2.27 -11.10
N ASN A 21 4.34 -2.61 -11.17
CA ASN A 21 4.99 -3.37 -10.10
C ASN A 21 5.13 -2.55 -8.83
N THR A 22 5.48 -1.28 -8.96
CA THR A 22 5.56 -0.39 -7.78
C THR A 22 4.19 -0.09 -7.20
N ASN A 23 3.19 0.13 -8.04
CA ASN A 23 1.81 0.34 -7.59
C ASN A 23 1.26 -0.88 -6.87
N LEU A 24 1.47 -2.06 -7.44
CA LEU A 24 1.03 -3.31 -6.84
C LEU A 24 1.76 -3.55 -5.52
N SER A 25 3.06 -3.30 -5.48
CA SER A 25 3.85 -3.45 -4.26
C SER A 25 3.36 -2.51 -3.17
N CYS A 26 3.10 -1.26 -3.51
CA CYS A 26 2.52 -0.28 -2.59
C CYS A 26 1.19 -0.78 -2.04
N ALA A 27 0.30 -1.27 -2.91
CA ALA A 27 -1.01 -1.77 -2.52
C ALA A 27 -0.89 -2.95 -1.56
N ILE A 28 0.01 -3.88 -1.85
CA ILE A 28 0.21 -5.06 -1.00
C ILE A 28 0.70 -4.66 0.38
N LEU A 29 1.64 -3.72 0.46
CA LEU A 29 2.16 -3.26 1.74
C LEU A 29 1.10 -2.52 2.55
N LEU A 30 0.23 -1.75 1.90
CA LEU A 30 -0.88 -1.08 2.58
C LEU A 30 -1.93 -2.07 3.08
N ILE A 31 -2.20 -3.12 2.32
CA ILE A 31 -3.10 -4.19 2.74
C ILE A 31 -2.52 -4.93 3.96
N GLU A 32 -1.20 -5.08 4.01
CA GLU A 32 -0.54 -5.69 5.17
C GLU A 32 -0.90 -4.98 6.47
N VAL A 33 -0.92 -3.65 6.45
CA VAL A 33 -1.34 -2.86 7.61
C VAL A 33 -2.78 -3.17 8.00
N SER A 34 -3.66 -3.24 7.00
CA SER A 34 -5.11 -3.45 7.22
C SER A 34 -5.42 -4.83 7.79
N TYR A 35 -4.58 -5.82 7.54
CA TYR A 35 -4.77 -7.17 8.06
C TYR A 35 -4.26 -7.35 9.49
N ALA A 36 -3.81 -6.30 10.14
CA ALA A 36 -3.30 -6.40 11.50
C ALA A 36 -4.35 -6.98 12.47
N ASP A 37 -5.61 -6.69 12.25
CA ASP A 37 -6.73 -7.18 13.06
C ASP A 37 -7.46 -8.37 12.42
N PHE A 38 -6.91 -8.94 11.33
CA PHE A 38 -7.45 -10.07 10.58
C PHE A 38 -8.75 -9.77 9.84
N ASN A 39 -9.21 -8.51 9.86
CA ASN A 39 -10.41 -8.08 9.14
C ASN A 39 -10.16 -6.72 8.50
N ILE A 40 -10.44 -6.63 7.20
CA ILE A 40 -10.43 -5.34 6.52
C ILE A 40 -11.88 -4.86 6.46
N SER A 41 -12.17 -3.73 7.09
CA SER A 41 -13.50 -3.15 7.07
C SER A 41 -13.78 -2.53 5.69
N ASP A 42 -15.06 -2.35 5.37
CA ASP A 42 -15.45 -1.65 4.14
C ASP A 42 -14.93 -0.21 4.13
N VAL A 43 -14.85 0.42 5.29
CA VAL A 43 -14.30 1.77 5.43
C VAL A 43 -12.83 1.79 5.05
N GLU A 44 -12.06 0.81 5.52
CA GLU A 44 -10.64 0.70 5.18
C GLU A 44 -10.43 0.41 3.70
N ILE A 45 -11.23 -0.47 3.11
CA ILE A 45 -11.16 -0.77 1.67
C ILE A 45 -11.45 0.49 0.85
N ASN A 46 -12.48 1.24 1.21
CA ASN A 46 -12.83 2.46 0.50
C ASN A 46 -11.74 3.52 0.64
N SER A 47 -11.11 3.60 1.81
CA SER A 47 -9.98 4.50 2.03
C SER A 47 -8.80 4.14 1.13
N ILE A 48 -8.50 2.84 0.99
CA ILE A 48 -7.44 2.35 0.11
C ILE A 48 -7.73 2.75 -1.34
N ILE A 49 -8.96 2.53 -1.80
CA ILE A 49 -9.36 2.88 -3.16
C ILE A 49 -9.20 4.39 -3.40
N ASN A 50 -9.67 5.21 -2.47
CA ASN A 50 -9.57 6.66 -2.59
C ASN A 50 -8.12 7.14 -2.63
N LEU A 51 -7.27 6.56 -1.80
CA LEU A 51 -5.85 6.91 -1.80
C LEU A 51 -5.16 6.51 -3.11
N PHE A 52 -5.54 5.38 -3.68
CA PHE A 52 -4.96 4.97 -4.97
C PHE A 52 -5.39 5.91 -6.09
N GLU A 53 -6.64 6.36 -6.08
CA GLU A 53 -7.09 7.37 -7.04
C GLU A 53 -6.27 8.66 -6.91
N GLU A 54 -6.09 9.12 -5.69
CA GLU A 54 -5.45 10.39 -5.42
C GLU A 54 -3.93 10.34 -5.58
N LYS A 55 -3.28 9.33 -5.00
CA LYS A 55 -1.81 9.29 -4.92
C LYS A 55 -1.16 8.57 -6.09
N LEU A 56 -1.84 7.63 -6.70
CA LEU A 56 -1.31 6.86 -7.83
C LEU A 56 -1.90 7.30 -9.16
N ASN A 57 -2.75 8.30 -9.16
CA ASN A 57 -3.42 8.83 -10.37
C ASN A 57 -4.15 7.77 -11.16
N LEU A 58 -4.83 6.87 -10.46
CA LEU A 58 -5.62 5.81 -11.08
C LEU A 58 -7.08 6.22 -11.17
N SER A 59 -7.78 5.68 -12.18
CA SER A 59 -9.23 5.78 -12.21
C SER A 59 -9.82 4.98 -11.05
N LYS A 60 -11.06 5.29 -10.67
CA LYS A 60 -11.75 4.56 -9.60
C LYS A 60 -11.81 3.06 -9.92
N LYS A 61 -12.07 2.73 -11.16
CA LYS A 61 -12.12 1.34 -11.61
C LYS A 61 -10.77 0.63 -11.42
N ASP A 62 -9.69 1.28 -11.84
CA ASP A 62 -8.35 0.70 -11.71
C ASP A 62 -7.92 0.62 -10.25
N ALA A 63 -8.25 1.63 -9.45
CA ALA A 63 -7.96 1.63 -8.01
C ALA A 63 -8.68 0.49 -7.30
N ALA A 64 -9.96 0.28 -7.61
CA ALA A 64 -10.74 -0.81 -7.02
C ALA A 64 -10.18 -2.17 -7.44
N TRP A 65 -9.82 -2.30 -8.71
CA TRP A 65 -9.23 -3.53 -9.23
C TRP A 65 -7.89 -3.83 -8.54
N LEU A 66 -7.04 -2.82 -8.41
CA LEU A 66 -5.73 -2.96 -7.79
C LEU A 66 -5.87 -3.39 -6.32
N SER A 67 -6.81 -2.80 -5.60
CA SER A 67 -7.10 -3.18 -4.21
C SER A 67 -7.50 -4.65 -4.10
N GLY A 68 -8.35 -5.11 -5.01
CA GLY A 68 -8.79 -6.51 -5.03
C GLY A 68 -7.66 -7.47 -5.32
N GLU A 69 -6.82 -7.14 -6.29
CA GLU A 69 -5.67 -7.99 -6.64
C GLU A 69 -4.63 -8.02 -5.52
N ALA A 70 -4.35 -6.87 -4.89
CA ALA A 70 -3.43 -6.81 -3.78
C ALA A 70 -3.91 -7.64 -2.60
N LYS A 71 -5.21 -7.60 -2.33
CA LYS A 71 -5.82 -8.42 -1.27
C LYS A 71 -5.64 -9.90 -1.54
N ASN A 72 -5.85 -10.33 -2.79
CA ASN A 72 -5.69 -11.73 -3.17
C ASN A 72 -4.24 -12.17 -3.05
N LEU A 73 -3.30 -11.35 -3.51
CA LEU A 73 -1.87 -11.68 -3.46
C LEU A 73 -1.32 -11.62 -2.05
N HIS A 74 -1.88 -10.78 -1.20
CA HIS A 74 -1.45 -10.67 0.18
C HIS A 74 -1.59 -11.99 0.95
N VAL A 75 -2.55 -12.82 0.57
CA VAL A 75 -2.73 -14.14 1.21
C VAL A 75 -1.46 -14.97 1.15
N ASP A 76 -0.63 -14.76 0.15
CA ASP A 76 0.65 -15.44 0.02
C ASP A 76 1.77 -14.57 0.61
N THR A 77 1.92 -14.64 1.93
CA THR A 77 2.84 -13.77 2.69
C THR A 77 4.32 -14.04 2.43
N ASN A 78 4.67 -15.14 1.79
CA ASN A 78 6.06 -15.46 1.51
C ASN A 78 6.70 -14.48 0.53
N CYS A 79 5.90 -13.68 -0.15
CA CYS A 79 6.35 -12.72 -1.15
C CYS A 79 6.57 -11.31 -0.62
N LEU A 80 6.36 -11.07 0.68
CA LEU A 80 6.44 -9.70 1.23
C LEU A 80 7.82 -9.06 1.01
N ARG A 81 8.89 -9.84 1.16
CA ARG A 81 10.26 -9.37 0.92
C ARG A 81 10.45 -8.83 -0.49
N LYS A 82 9.84 -9.49 -1.46
CA LYS A 82 9.92 -9.10 -2.86
C LYS A 82 9.35 -7.68 -3.05
N TYR A 83 8.20 -7.42 -2.43
CA TYR A 83 7.53 -6.14 -2.57
C TYR A 83 8.26 -5.03 -1.82
N ILE A 84 8.81 -5.33 -0.65
CA ILE A 84 9.69 -4.41 0.09
C ILE A 84 10.89 -4.02 -0.77
N LYS A 85 11.51 -5.00 -1.41
CA LYS A 85 12.66 -4.76 -2.27
C LYS A 85 12.31 -3.86 -3.45
N ILE A 86 11.17 -4.11 -4.08
CA ILE A 86 10.72 -3.29 -5.22
C ILE A 86 10.56 -1.83 -4.79
N ILE A 87 9.93 -1.59 -3.65
CA ILE A 87 9.75 -0.24 -3.14
C ILE A 87 11.10 0.40 -2.80
N ASN A 88 11.98 -0.32 -2.13
CA ASN A 88 13.29 0.21 -1.74
C ASN A 88 14.15 0.58 -2.96
N GLU A 89 14.02 -0.17 -4.04
CA GLU A 89 14.78 0.09 -5.26
C GLU A 89 14.22 1.22 -6.11
N ASN A 90 12.92 1.48 -6.01
CA ASN A 90 12.24 2.40 -6.93
C ASN A 90 11.70 3.67 -6.28
N TYR A 91 11.45 3.67 -4.98
CA TYR A 91 10.92 4.83 -4.28
C TYR A 91 12.03 5.69 -3.69
N SER A 92 11.90 7.01 -3.83
CA SER A 92 12.71 7.96 -3.08
C SER A 92 12.29 7.98 -1.60
N ASN A 93 13.09 8.61 -0.75
CA ASN A 93 12.73 8.77 0.66
C ASN A 93 11.39 9.50 0.81
N LEU A 94 11.14 10.49 -0.02
CA LEU A 94 9.89 11.24 0.02
C LEU A 94 8.70 10.33 -0.31
N GLN A 95 8.85 9.49 -1.33
CA GLN A 95 7.80 8.56 -1.72
C GLN A 95 7.55 7.50 -0.64
N LYS A 96 8.61 7.04 0.02
CA LYS A 96 8.48 6.11 1.15
C LYS A 96 7.76 6.75 2.32
N LYS A 97 8.04 8.02 2.61
CA LYS A 97 7.34 8.77 3.66
C LYS A 97 5.87 8.91 3.32
N ASP A 98 5.55 9.18 2.05
CA ASP A 98 4.17 9.25 1.59
C ASP A 98 3.46 7.91 1.76
N LEU A 99 4.15 6.79 1.48
CA LEU A 99 3.59 5.47 1.70
C LEU A 99 3.21 5.26 3.17
N ILE A 100 4.08 5.66 4.09
CA ILE A 100 3.80 5.54 5.52
C ILE A 100 2.63 6.44 5.92
N LYS A 101 2.53 7.64 5.36
CA LYS A 101 1.36 8.51 5.59
C LYS A 101 0.07 7.84 5.12
N MET A 102 0.10 7.22 3.96
CA MET A 102 -1.05 6.47 3.44
C MET A 102 -1.44 5.34 4.38
N ALA A 103 -0.46 4.63 4.93
CA ALA A 103 -0.71 3.56 5.89
C ALA A 103 -1.43 4.09 7.13
N TRP A 104 -1.00 5.23 7.66
CA TRP A 104 -1.67 5.88 8.80
C TRP A 104 -3.08 6.32 8.45
N GLN A 105 -3.27 6.87 7.26
CA GLN A 105 -4.60 7.31 6.81
C GLN A 105 -5.58 6.13 6.71
N ILE A 106 -5.11 5.01 6.20
CA ILE A 106 -5.94 3.80 6.13
C ILE A 106 -6.27 3.30 7.54
N ALA A 107 -5.28 3.23 8.41
CA ALA A 107 -5.48 2.76 9.78
C ALA A 107 -6.47 3.63 10.56
N ARG A 108 -6.57 4.91 10.22
CA ARG A 108 -7.47 5.85 10.90
C ARG A 108 -8.83 5.98 10.22
N ALA A 109 -9.05 5.25 9.14
CA ALA A 109 -10.29 5.38 8.36
C ALA A 109 -11.55 5.10 9.19
N ASP A 110 -11.45 4.22 10.18
CA ASP A 110 -12.56 3.90 11.09
C ASP A 110 -12.45 4.60 12.45
N ASN A 111 -11.55 5.59 12.57
CA ASN A 111 -11.30 6.39 13.77
C ASN A 111 -10.66 5.62 14.92
N VAL A 112 -10.29 4.37 14.72
CA VAL A 112 -9.63 3.56 15.75
C VAL A 112 -8.37 2.94 15.16
N VAL A 113 -7.22 3.28 15.74
CA VAL A 113 -5.96 2.66 15.36
C VAL A 113 -5.64 1.56 16.36
N ASP A 114 -5.66 0.33 15.88
CA ASP A 114 -5.30 -0.84 16.67
C ASP A 114 -3.80 -0.83 16.97
N LYS A 115 -3.41 -1.37 18.13
CA LYS A 115 -2.00 -1.53 18.48
C LYS A 115 -1.25 -2.37 17.45
N HIS A 116 -1.91 -3.37 16.89
CA HIS A 116 -1.30 -4.25 15.89
C HIS A 116 -1.08 -3.51 14.58
N GLU A 117 -2.01 -2.62 14.21
CA GLU A 117 -1.84 -1.78 13.02
C GLU A 117 -0.67 -0.82 13.19
N GLU A 118 -0.60 -0.14 14.34
CA GLU A 118 0.52 0.76 14.63
C GLU A 118 1.85 0.03 14.59
N HIS A 119 1.91 -1.15 15.18
CA HIS A 119 3.11 -1.97 15.17
C HIS A 119 3.53 -2.35 13.74
N ARG A 120 2.56 -2.71 12.91
CA ARG A 120 2.84 -3.06 11.52
C ARG A 120 3.33 -1.87 10.71
N ILE A 121 2.77 -0.68 10.94
CA ILE A 121 3.23 0.54 10.28
C ILE A 121 4.67 0.84 10.69
N ARG A 122 4.98 0.71 11.99
CA ARG A 122 6.34 0.92 12.48
C ARG A 122 7.32 -0.04 11.83
N LYS A 123 6.96 -1.32 11.78
CA LYS A 123 7.80 -2.34 11.16
C LYS A 123 7.99 -2.08 9.66
N LEU A 124 6.94 -1.67 8.98
CA LEU A 124 7.03 -1.29 7.57
C LEU A 124 8.01 -0.13 7.37
N SER A 125 7.91 0.89 8.21
CA SER A 125 8.82 2.04 8.17
C SER A 125 10.27 1.60 8.32
N GLU A 126 10.56 0.69 9.24
CA GLU A 126 11.90 0.15 9.44
C GLU A 126 12.38 -0.64 8.21
N LEU A 127 11.52 -1.46 7.63
CA LEU A 127 11.86 -2.26 6.45
C LEU A 127 12.13 -1.36 5.22
N LEU A 128 11.50 -0.20 5.18
CA LEU A 128 11.74 0.79 4.13
C LEU A 128 12.93 1.70 4.42
N HIS A 129 13.67 1.42 5.49
CA HIS A 129 14.88 2.18 5.89
C HIS A 129 14.59 3.64 6.21
N LEU A 130 13.43 3.91 6.78
CA LEU A 130 13.08 5.24 7.27
C LEU A 130 13.47 5.37 8.73
N ASN A 131 13.75 6.60 9.16
CA ASN A 131 14.06 6.89 10.55
C ASN A 131 12.80 6.84 11.41
N HIS A 132 12.97 6.58 12.71
CA HIS A 132 11.85 6.61 13.64
C HIS A 132 11.15 7.97 13.62
N SER A 133 11.91 9.06 13.45
CA SER A 133 11.33 10.41 13.35
C SER A 133 10.39 10.55 12.16
N ASP A 134 10.68 9.89 11.04
CA ASP A 134 9.82 9.90 9.87
C ASP A 134 8.50 9.20 10.15
N PHE A 135 8.54 8.08 10.86
CA PHE A 135 7.35 7.35 11.29
C PHE A 135 6.46 8.22 12.19
N ILE A 136 7.07 8.90 13.16
CA ILE A 136 6.33 9.77 14.09
C ILE A 136 5.75 10.99 13.36
N LYS A 137 6.52 11.61 12.45
CA LYS A 137 6.02 12.73 11.65
C LYS A 137 4.81 12.35 10.82
N ALA A 138 4.87 11.19 10.18
CA ALA A 138 3.75 10.70 9.38
C ALA A 138 2.50 10.51 10.25
N LYS A 139 2.67 9.98 11.46
CA LYS A 139 1.58 9.81 12.41
C LYS A 139 0.93 11.15 12.77
N ILE A 140 1.75 12.17 13.03
CA ILE A 140 1.28 13.50 13.42
C ILE A 140 0.62 14.22 12.26
N GLU A 141 1.23 14.18 11.08
CA GLU A 141 0.75 14.88 9.89
C GLU A 141 -0.57 14.34 9.34
N THR A 142 -0.92 13.11 9.68
CA THR A 142 -2.15 12.47 9.19
C THR A 142 -3.29 12.47 10.20
N LYS A 143 -3.14 13.13 11.32
CA LYS A 143 -4.22 13.27 12.29
C LYS A 143 -5.38 14.10 11.78
#